data_4c1f1afd6b6d7840f9baf6a47e3045c2
#
_entry.id   4c1f1afd6b6d7840f9baf6a47e3045c2
#
_cell.length_a   1.000
_cell.length_b   1.000
_cell.length_c   1.000
_cell.angle_alpha   90.00
_cell.angle_beta   90.00
_cell.angle_gamma   90.00
#
_symmetry.space_group_name_H-M   'P 1'
#
loop_
_entity.id
_entity.type
_entity.pdbx_description
1 polymer ?
#
loop_
_entity_poly.entity_id
_entity_poly.type
_entity_poly.pdbx_seq_one_letter_code
_entity_poly.pdbx_strand_id
1 'polypeptide(L)'
;MQHLDTADGKTWLAAFTSYEEHDKGDPTSTIIESIKSMLKSCRNMSEEGIIINPWGNSFMLSKELINVILDADKPDNHIYFELGDITELKVDAIVNAANNSLLGGGGVDGAIHRAAGPKLLEECRKLNGCDTGDAKITAGYDLKAEYVIHTVGPIYKAGDPSCEKLLKSCYYKSLELAKEYDIHTIAFPAISTGAYGYPINEAAVIALSTIATWLSENPDYGMAVIMVCYDQKMLDSYQRVLDDVHHQ
;
A
#
# COMPACT_ATOMS: atom_id res chain seq x y z
N MET A 1 16.11 -17.71 -7.97
CA MET A 1 16.20 -18.38 -6.65
C MET A 1 16.54 -19.82 -6.87
N GLN A 2 17.38 -20.40 -6.04
CA GLN A 2 17.74 -21.81 -6.11
C GLN A 2 16.77 -22.61 -5.25
N HIS A 3 16.28 -23.75 -5.79
CA HIS A 3 15.45 -24.69 -5.05
C HIS A 3 16.34 -25.82 -4.53
N LEU A 4 16.12 -26.26 -3.31
CA LEU A 4 16.81 -27.35 -2.66
C LEU A 4 15.80 -28.40 -2.20
N ASP A 5 16.02 -29.64 -2.63
CA ASP A 5 15.24 -30.78 -2.16
C ASP A 5 15.93 -31.42 -0.96
N THR A 6 15.21 -31.64 0.11
CA THR A 6 15.68 -32.29 1.32
C THR A 6 15.40 -33.79 1.28
N ALA A 7 16.08 -34.56 2.10
CA ALA A 7 16.00 -36.03 2.12
C ALA A 7 14.58 -36.57 2.43
N ASP A 8 13.72 -35.76 3.04
CA ASP A 8 12.31 -36.04 3.31
C ASP A 8 11.37 -35.73 2.14
N GLY A 9 11.93 -35.33 0.99
CA GLY A 9 11.19 -35.02 -0.24
C GLY A 9 10.54 -33.64 -0.28
N LYS A 10 10.95 -32.72 0.59
CA LYS A 10 10.45 -31.34 0.63
C LYS A 10 11.36 -30.40 -0.15
N THR A 11 10.76 -29.41 -0.80
CA THR A 11 11.47 -28.37 -1.57
C THR A 11 11.52 -27.07 -0.78
N TRP A 12 12.71 -26.47 -0.74
CA TRP A 12 13.03 -25.23 -0.02
C TRP A 12 13.68 -24.21 -0.93
N LEU A 13 13.53 -22.93 -0.62
CA LEU A 13 14.28 -21.87 -1.27
C LEU A 13 15.65 -21.70 -0.61
N ALA A 14 16.71 -21.52 -1.39
CA ALA A 14 18.03 -21.18 -0.89
C ALA A 14 18.21 -19.65 -0.86
N ALA A 15 18.68 -19.13 0.26
CA ALA A 15 19.07 -17.75 0.44
C ALA A 15 20.48 -17.65 1.03
N PHE A 16 21.21 -16.59 0.72
CA PHE A 16 22.59 -16.38 1.16
C PHE A 16 22.75 -14.99 1.75
N THR A 17 23.49 -14.90 2.84
CA THR A 17 23.78 -13.62 3.52
C THR A 17 24.93 -12.86 2.90
N SER A 18 25.76 -13.55 2.07
CA SER A 18 26.87 -12.95 1.36
C SER A 18 27.23 -13.74 0.09
N TYR A 19 27.99 -13.15 -0.81
CA TYR A 19 28.57 -13.87 -1.96
C TYR A 19 29.51 -15.00 -1.54
N GLU A 20 30.26 -14.83 -0.45
CA GLU A 20 31.14 -15.87 0.08
C GLU A 20 30.35 -17.13 0.48
N GLU A 21 29.16 -16.98 1.06
CA GLU A 21 28.30 -18.10 1.38
C GLU A 21 27.67 -18.73 0.15
N HIS A 22 27.31 -17.92 -0.86
CA HIS A 22 26.78 -18.40 -2.14
C HIS A 22 27.82 -19.24 -2.90
N ASP A 23 29.09 -18.79 -2.92
CA ASP A 23 30.17 -19.41 -3.71
C ASP A 23 30.69 -20.74 -3.11
N LYS A 24 30.21 -21.13 -1.92
CA LYS A 24 30.49 -22.45 -1.33
C LYS A 24 29.71 -23.59 -1.99
N GLY A 25 28.66 -23.28 -2.75
CA GLY A 25 27.81 -24.22 -3.46
C GLY A 25 27.95 -24.14 -4.96
N ASP A 26 26.98 -24.76 -5.66
CA ASP A 26 26.93 -24.68 -7.12
C ASP A 26 26.55 -23.26 -7.56
N PRO A 27 27.28 -22.66 -8.53
CA PRO A 27 27.01 -21.32 -9.01
C PRO A 27 25.62 -21.25 -9.68
N THR A 28 24.78 -20.35 -9.20
CA THR A 28 23.43 -20.10 -9.74
C THR A 28 23.20 -18.60 -9.93
N SER A 29 22.22 -18.25 -10.74
CA SER A 29 21.79 -16.86 -10.86
C SER A 29 21.23 -16.35 -9.53
N THR A 30 21.80 -15.26 -9.01
CA THR A 30 21.41 -14.67 -7.71
C THR A 30 20.63 -13.39 -7.94
N ILE A 31 19.53 -13.22 -7.21
CA ILE A 31 18.77 -11.98 -7.13
C ILE A 31 19.09 -11.34 -5.76
N ILE A 32 19.50 -10.08 -5.78
CA ILE A 32 19.72 -9.32 -4.55
C ILE A 32 18.41 -8.61 -4.22
N GLU A 33 17.83 -8.94 -3.07
CA GLU A 33 16.62 -8.32 -2.58
C GLU A 33 16.67 -8.12 -1.06
N SER A 34 15.74 -7.32 -0.51
CA SER A 34 15.63 -7.17 0.93
C SER A 34 15.12 -8.45 1.58
N ILE A 35 15.47 -8.67 2.85
CA ILE A 35 14.98 -9.82 3.63
C ILE A 35 13.43 -9.83 3.63
N LYS A 36 12.80 -8.68 3.82
CA LYS A 36 11.33 -8.57 3.85
C LYS A 36 10.71 -8.99 2.51
N SER A 37 11.29 -8.53 1.40
CA SER A 37 10.85 -8.92 0.04
C SER A 37 10.97 -10.42 -0.18
N MET A 38 12.11 -11.01 0.21
CA MET A 38 12.35 -12.44 0.11
C MET A 38 11.35 -13.28 0.93
N LEU A 39 11.05 -12.86 2.17
CA LEU A 39 10.08 -13.55 3.02
C LEU A 39 8.66 -13.46 2.43
N LYS A 40 8.26 -12.30 1.88
CA LYS A 40 6.97 -12.11 1.19
C LYS A 40 6.86 -13.01 -0.05
N SER A 41 7.92 -13.09 -0.85
CA SER A 41 7.98 -13.96 -2.02
C SER A 41 7.76 -15.43 -1.64
N CYS A 42 8.45 -15.90 -0.59
CA CYS A 42 8.33 -17.29 -0.12
C CYS A 42 6.92 -17.62 0.42
N ARG A 43 6.22 -16.66 1.05
CA ARG A 43 4.84 -16.86 1.53
C ARG A 43 3.91 -17.34 0.42
N ASN A 44 4.08 -16.83 -0.80
CA ASN A 44 3.20 -17.07 -1.95
C ASN A 44 3.64 -18.23 -2.85
N MET A 45 4.78 -18.88 -2.54
CA MET A 45 5.31 -20.00 -3.30
C MET A 45 4.86 -21.35 -2.73
N SER A 46 5.14 -22.43 -3.47
CA SER A 46 4.78 -23.81 -3.08
C SER A 46 5.75 -24.45 -2.09
N GLU A 47 6.95 -23.88 -1.94
CA GLU A 47 8.04 -24.37 -1.12
C GLU A 47 7.70 -24.37 0.38
N GLU A 48 8.38 -25.23 1.15
CA GLU A 48 8.17 -25.37 2.61
C GLU A 48 8.75 -24.22 3.43
N GLY A 49 9.66 -23.41 2.85
CA GLY A 49 10.31 -22.28 3.50
C GLY A 49 11.63 -21.91 2.85
N ILE A 50 12.52 -21.29 3.62
CA ILE A 50 13.84 -20.81 3.18
C ILE A 50 14.93 -21.47 4.00
N ILE A 51 15.99 -21.95 3.33
CA ILE A 51 17.25 -22.31 3.98
C ILE A 51 18.24 -21.19 3.74
N ILE A 52 18.68 -20.56 4.80
CA ILE A 52 19.70 -19.50 4.76
C ILE A 52 21.08 -20.13 4.88
N ASN A 53 22.00 -19.77 3.98
CA ASN A 53 23.38 -20.29 3.90
C ASN A 53 23.46 -21.83 3.88
N PRO A 54 22.82 -22.51 2.93
CA PRO A 54 22.68 -23.97 2.92
C PRO A 54 24.02 -24.72 2.88
N TRP A 55 25.09 -24.10 2.41
CA TRP A 55 26.41 -24.69 2.26
C TRP A 55 27.37 -24.42 3.45
N GLY A 56 26.90 -23.71 4.47
CA GLY A 56 27.67 -23.33 5.64
C GLY A 56 26.92 -23.50 6.95
N ASN A 57 26.93 -22.47 7.80
CA ASN A 57 26.10 -22.43 8.99
C ASN A 57 24.64 -22.16 8.57
N SER A 58 23.92 -23.21 8.24
CA SER A 58 22.58 -23.12 7.71
C SER A 58 21.54 -22.87 8.82
N PHE A 59 20.53 -22.08 8.46
CA PHE A 59 19.34 -21.84 9.28
C PHE A 59 18.10 -22.04 8.43
N MET A 60 17.12 -22.80 8.92
CA MET A 60 15.89 -23.09 8.23
C MET A 60 14.74 -22.25 8.79
N LEU A 61 14.07 -21.50 7.94
CA LEU A 61 12.83 -20.79 8.22
C LEU A 61 11.68 -21.52 7.54
N SER A 62 10.88 -22.26 8.31
CA SER A 62 9.68 -22.90 7.76
C SER A 62 8.65 -21.83 7.34
N LYS A 63 7.73 -22.20 6.48
CA LYS A 63 6.67 -21.31 6.01
C LYS A 63 5.81 -20.80 7.17
N GLU A 64 5.55 -21.64 8.17
CA GLU A 64 4.83 -21.24 9.38
C GLU A 64 5.60 -20.16 10.15
N LEU A 65 6.92 -20.31 10.33
CA LEU A 65 7.74 -19.31 11.02
C LEU A 65 7.85 -18.02 10.20
N ILE A 66 7.97 -18.10 8.86
CA ILE A 66 7.93 -16.95 7.96
C ILE A 66 6.62 -16.19 8.11
N ASN A 67 5.48 -16.90 8.17
CA ASN A 67 4.19 -16.28 8.38
C ASN A 67 4.12 -15.57 9.74
N VAL A 68 4.59 -16.22 10.82
CA VAL A 68 4.64 -15.59 12.15
C VAL A 68 5.49 -14.33 12.15
N ILE A 69 6.66 -14.33 11.48
CA ILE A 69 7.53 -13.16 11.39
C ILE A 69 6.85 -12.02 10.62
N LEU A 70 6.23 -12.33 9.47
CA LEU A 70 5.55 -11.32 8.65
C LEU A 70 4.28 -10.79 9.33
N ASP A 71 3.56 -11.64 10.08
CA ASP A 71 2.35 -11.24 10.80
C ASP A 71 2.68 -10.45 12.08
N ALA A 72 3.84 -10.69 12.71
CA ALA A 72 4.32 -9.88 13.84
C ALA A 72 4.65 -8.42 13.45
N ASP A 73 4.98 -8.18 12.18
CA ASP A 73 5.25 -6.84 11.66
C ASP A 73 3.97 -6.13 11.13
N LYS A 74 2.82 -6.80 11.12
CA LYS A 74 1.55 -6.19 10.71
C LYS A 74 1.08 -5.21 11.78
N PRO A 75 0.67 -4.00 11.38
CA PRO A 75 0.03 -3.08 12.30
C PRO A 75 -1.35 -3.60 12.72
N ASP A 76 -1.83 -3.13 13.86
CA ASP A 76 -3.25 -3.28 14.20
C ASP A 76 -4.11 -2.50 13.20
N ASN A 77 -5.33 -2.99 12.96
CA ASN A 77 -6.32 -2.27 12.17
C ASN A 77 -6.65 -0.95 12.86
N HIS A 78 -6.13 0.16 12.33
CA HIS A 78 -6.30 1.48 12.95
C HIS A 78 -6.27 2.61 11.93
N ILE A 79 -6.96 3.70 12.26
CA ILE A 79 -6.96 4.94 11.48
C ILE A 79 -6.17 6.00 12.26
N TYR A 80 -5.13 6.54 11.64
CA TYR A 80 -4.30 7.61 12.15
C TYR A 80 -4.55 8.90 11.36
N PHE A 81 -4.23 10.03 11.98
CA PHE A 81 -4.26 11.34 11.31
C PHE A 81 -2.88 11.97 11.36
N GLU A 82 -2.44 12.53 10.26
CA GLU A 82 -1.17 13.22 10.16
C GLU A 82 -1.33 14.55 9.44
N LEU A 83 -0.72 15.60 9.99
CA LEU A 83 -0.63 16.91 9.35
C LEU A 83 0.70 16.99 8.63
N GLY A 84 0.68 17.07 7.28
CA GLY A 84 1.93 17.11 6.55
C GLY A 84 1.82 16.86 5.05
N ASP A 85 2.96 16.51 4.46
CA ASP A 85 3.11 16.17 3.05
C ASP A 85 3.14 14.64 2.87
N ILE A 86 2.17 14.10 2.17
CA ILE A 86 2.04 12.66 1.91
C ILE A 86 3.26 12.07 1.18
N THR A 87 3.99 12.89 0.41
CA THR A 87 5.16 12.46 -0.36
C THR A 87 6.37 12.16 0.53
N GLU A 88 6.36 12.63 1.78
CA GLU A 88 7.44 12.43 2.75
C GLU A 88 7.23 11.19 3.65
N LEU A 89 6.09 10.51 3.55
CA LEU A 89 5.77 9.39 4.41
C LEU A 89 6.50 8.11 3.99
N LYS A 90 7.02 7.41 5.00
CA LYS A 90 7.60 6.07 4.84
C LYS A 90 6.54 5.03 5.19
N VAL A 91 5.76 4.66 4.20
CA VAL A 91 4.66 3.68 4.27
C VAL A 91 4.76 2.70 3.11
N ASP A 92 3.99 1.61 3.12
CA ASP A 92 3.99 0.70 1.98
C ASP A 92 3.36 1.37 0.76
N ALA A 93 2.25 2.11 0.91
CA ALA A 93 1.63 2.84 -0.19
C ALA A 93 1.11 4.22 0.21
N ILE A 94 1.19 5.16 -0.73
CA ILE A 94 0.44 6.42 -0.67
C ILE A 94 -0.64 6.42 -1.75
N VAL A 95 -1.77 7.07 -1.47
CA VAL A 95 -2.85 7.23 -2.44
C VAL A 95 -2.72 8.59 -3.12
N ASN A 96 -2.83 8.58 -4.43
CA ASN A 96 -2.89 9.76 -5.29
C ASN A 96 -4.33 10.06 -5.66
N ALA A 97 -4.83 11.24 -5.30
CA ALA A 97 -6.08 11.79 -5.83
C ALA A 97 -5.85 12.32 -7.24
N ALA A 98 -5.85 11.41 -8.22
CA ALA A 98 -5.52 11.65 -9.61
C ALA A 98 -6.72 12.17 -10.43
N ASN A 99 -6.45 12.60 -11.66
CA ASN A 99 -7.45 12.77 -12.69
C ASN A 99 -7.56 11.51 -13.59
N ASN A 100 -8.58 11.44 -14.43
CA ASN A 100 -8.83 10.27 -15.28
C ASN A 100 -7.69 9.89 -16.21
N SER A 101 -6.83 10.83 -16.60
CA SER A 101 -5.70 10.55 -17.49
C SER A 101 -4.54 9.83 -16.77
N LEU A 102 -4.40 9.99 -15.45
CA LEU A 102 -3.26 9.60 -14.62
C LEU A 102 -1.93 10.23 -15.04
N LEU A 103 -1.94 11.29 -15.82
CA LEU A 103 -0.72 11.89 -16.39
C LEU A 103 -0.22 13.10 -15.60
N GLY A 104 -0.58 13.19 -14.32
CA GLY A 104 -0.25 14.29 -13.45
C GLY A 104 -1.23 15.45 -13.57
N GLY A 105 -1.12 16.39 -12.65
CA GLY A 105 -2.00 17.56 -12.55
C GLY A 105 -1.53 18.54 -11.49
N GLY A 106 -2.49 19.21 -10.84
CA GLY A 106 -2.24 20.11 -9.72
C GLY A 106 -2.40 19.44 -8.36
N GLY A 107 -2.17 20.20 -7.28
CA GLY A 107 -2.36 19.72 -5.90
C GLY A 107 -1.49 18.52 -5.56
N VAL A 108 -2.06 17.54 -4.84
CA VAL A 108 -1.37 16.34 -4.39
C VAL A 108 -0.87 15.48 -5.56
N ASP A 109 -1.65 15.38 -6.66
CA ASP A 109 -1.25 14.66 -7.88
C ASP A 109 0.06 15.20 -8.45
N GLY A 110 0.16 16.52 -8.62
CA GLY A 110 1.40 17.16 -9.07
C GLY A 110 2.56 17.02 -8.08
N ALA A 111 2.31 17.05 -6.78
CA ALA A 111 3.34 16.85 -5.75
C ALA A 111 3.91 15.42 -5.83
N ILE A 112 3.05 14.41 -5.90
CA ILE A 112 3.45 13.00 -6.01
C ILE A 112 4.25 12.76 -7.30
N HIS A 113 3.79 13.25 -8.45
CA HIS A 113 4.53 13.10 -9.71
C HIS A 113 5.91 13.75 -9.68
N ARG A 114 6.05 14.93 -9.04
CA ARG A 114 7.36 15.58 -8.88
C ARG A 114 8.30 14.81 -7.97
N ALA A 115 7.78 14.33 -6.84
CA ALA A 115 8.58 13.60 -5.84
C ALA A 115 8.99 12.21 -6.33
N ALA A 116 8.11 11.50 -7.04
CA ALA A 116 8.38 10.18 -7.61
C ALA A 116 9.31 10.19 -8.83
N GLY A 117 9.50 11.35 -9.47
CA GLY A 117 10.31 11.49 -10.67
C GLY A 117 9.63 10.98 -11.94
N PRO A 118 10.34 11.06 -13.10
CA PRO A 118 9.74 10.87 -14.43
C PRO A 118 9.26 9.43 -14.70
N LYS A 119 9.80 8.44 -14.02
CA LYS A 119 9.44 7.02 -14.21
C LYS A 119 7.99 6.73 -13.82
N LEU A 120 7.45 7.45 -12.81
CA LEU A 120 6.05 7.32 -12.44
C LEU A 120 5.13 7.68 -13.60
N LEU A 121 5.41 8.79 -14.31
CA LEU A 121 4.63 9.21 -15.47
C LEU A 121 4.71 8.21 -16.62
N GLU A 122 5.87 7.57 -16.82
CA GLU A 122 6.06 6.54 -17.84
C GLU A 122 5.21 5.29 -17.54
N GLU A 123 5.13 4.88 -16.28
CA GLU A 123 4.28 3.76 -15.86
C GLU A 123 2.79 4.13 -15.96
N CYS A 124 2.38 5.30 -15.48
CA CYS A 124 1.01 5.79 -15.58
C CYS A 124 0.49 5.82 -17.03
N ARG A 125 1.32 6.15 -18.02
CA ARG A 125 0.93 6.10 -19.44
C ARG A 125 0.49 4.70 -19.88
N LYS A 126 1.13 3.64 -19.35
CA LYS A 126 0.80 2.25 -19.69
C LYS A 126 -0.53 1.79 -19.09
N LEU A 127 -1.00 2.47 -18.03
CA LEU A 127 -2.28 2.19 -17.39
C LEU A 127 -3.48 2.64 -18.23
N ASN A 128 -3.28 3.51 -19.22
CA ASN A 128 -4.33 4.02 -20.12
C ASN A 128 -5.50 4.70 -19.38
N GLY A 129 -5.17 5.51 -18.37
CA GLY A 129 -6.16 6.21 -17.55
C GLY A 129 -6.83 5.34 -16.49
N CYS A 130 -7.78 5.96 -15.77
CA CYS A 130 -8.58 5.32 -14.71
C CYS A 130 -9.96 5.98 -14.66
N ASP A 131 -11.01 5.17 -14.50
CA ASP A 131 -12.37 5.68 -14.37
C ASP A 131 -12.62 6.32 -13.00
N THR A 132 -13.56 7.28 -12.97
CA THR A 132 -13.97 7.88 -11.70
C THR A 132 -14.57 6.82 -10.76
N GLY A 133 -14.11 6.78 -9.53
CA GLY A 133 -14.47 5.77 -8.52
C GLY A 133 -13.65 4.48 -8.61
N ASP A 134 -12.64 4.42 -9.49
CA ASP A 134 -11.74 3.28 -9.61
C ASP A 134 -10.34 3.58 -9.07
N ALA A 135 -9.48 2.54 -8.98
CA ALA A 135 -8.11 2.66 -8.51
C ALA A 135 -7.15 1.81 -9.36
N LYS A 136 -5.91 2.27 -9.52
CA LYS A 136 -4.80 1.56 -10.17
C LYS A 136 -3.52 1.78 -9.38
N ILE A 137 -2.57 0.84 -9.45
CA ILE A 137 -1.33 0.87 -8.69
C ILE A 137 -0.11 0.98 -9.58
N THR A 138 0.92 1.66 -9.10
CA THR A 138 2.26 1.76 -9.69
C THR A 138 3.31 1.63 -8.59
N ALA A 139 4.57 1.47 -8.98
CA ALA A 139 5.69 1.62 -8.06
C ALA A 139 5.83 3.08 -7.58
N GLY A 140 6.45 3.26 -6.39
CA GLY A 140 6.69 4.60 -5.79
C GLY A 140 7.91 5.33 -6.35
N TYR A 141 8.85 4.61 -6.99
CA TYR A 141 10.10 5.14 -7.57
C TYR A 141 10.97 5.92 -6.57
N ASP A 142 11.11 7.25 -6.73
CA ASP A 142 11.95 8.09 -5.87
C ASP A 142 11.23 8.50 -4.57
N LEU A 143 9.96 8.09 -4.36
CA LEU A 143 9.23 8.28 -3.12
C LEU A 143 9.77 7.37 -2.00
N LYS A 144 9.48 7.73 -0.75
CA LYS A 144 9.75 6.85 0.40
C LYS A 144 8.75 5.69 0.50
N ALA A 145 7.56 5.82 -0.11
CA ALA A 145 6.56 4.77 -0.22
C ALA A 145 6.92 3.79 -1.35
N GLU A 146 6.65 2.49 -1.13
CA GLU A 146 6.94 1.46 -2.14
C GLU A 146 6.00 1.55 -3.34
N TYR A 147 4.74 1.96 -3.11
CA TYR A 147 3.68 2.01 -4.12
C TYR A 147 2.95 3.35 -4.12
N VAL A 148 2.35 3.66 -5.29
CA VAL A 148 1.35 4.72 -5.42
C VAL A 148 0.05 4.09 -5.93
N ILE A 149 -1.04 4.24 -5.18
CA ILE A 149 -2.39 3.86 -5.61
C ILE A 149 -3.07 5.12 -6.14
N HIS A 150 -3.31 5.15 -7.44
CA HIS A 150 -3.97 6.25 -8.14
C HIS A 150 -5.47 6.00 -8.16
N THR A 151 -6.26 6.86 -7.53
CA THR A 151 -7.73 6.81 -7.58
C THR A 151 -8.30 8.12 -8.09
N VAL A 152 -9.41 8.06 -8.81
CA VAL A 152 -10.05 9.23 -9.43
C VAL A 152 -11.35 9.54 -8.70
N GLY A 153 -11.31 10.56 -7.86
CA GLY A 153 -12.51 11.02 -7.15
C GLY A 153 -13.50 11.75 -8.04
N PRO A 154 -14.78 11.85 -7.63
CA PRO A 154 -15.78 12.59 -8.36
C PRO A 154 -15.57 14.11 -8.26
N ILE A 155 -15.94 14.84 -9.32
CA ILE A 155 -16.18 16.30 -9.25
C ILE A 155 -17.52 16.46 -8.50
N TYR A 156 -17.50 17.19 -7.38
CA TYR A 156 -18.69 17.35 -6.55
C TYR A 156 -19.81 18.10 -7.29
N LYS A 157 -21.03 17.57 -7.18
CA LYS A 157 -22.26 18.21 -7.63
C LYS A 157 -23.28 18.09 -6.51
N ALA A 158 -23.71 19.24 -5.97
CA ALA A 158 -24.68 19.27 -4.88
C ALA A 158 -25.99 18.55 -5.26
N GLY A 159 -26.42 17.62 -4.40
CA GLY A 159 -27.65 16.84 -4.62
C GLY A 159 -27.50 15.65 -5.60
N ASP A 160 -26.32 15.39 -6.14
CA ASP A 160 -26.05 14.21 -6.98
C ASP A 160 -25.57 13.03 -6.09
N PRO A 161 -26.42 12.00 -5.88
CA PRO A 161 -26.06 10.85 -5.02
C PRO A 161 -24.94 9.99 -5.61
N SER A 162 -24.62 10.14 -6.89
CA SER A 162 -23.51 9.43 -7.51
C SER A 162 -22.16 9.88 -6.97
N CYS A 163 -22.03 11.14 -6.53
CA CYS A 163 -20.80 11.67 -5.93
C CYS A 163 -20.40 10.90 -4.66
N GLU A 164 -21.36 10.64 -3.77
CA GLU A 164 -21.10 9.86 -2.55
C GLU A 164 -20.67 8.43 -2.89
N LYS A 165 -21.42 7.77 -3.79
CA LYS A 165 -21.12 6.39 -4.21
C LYS A 165 -19.72 6.28 -4.84
N LEU A 166 -19.33 7.22 -5.68
CA LEU A 166 -18.04 7.24 -6.35
C LEU A 166 -16.90 7.53 -5.37
N LEU A 167 -17.12 8.44 -4.40
CA LEU A 167 -16.12 8.73 -3.38
C LEU A 167 -15.89 7.54 -2.44
N LYS A 168 -16.96 6.86 -2.00
CA LYS A 168 -16.87 5.58 -1.28
C LYS A 168 -16.06 4.56 -2.07
N SER A 169 -16.35 4.42 -3.37
CA SER A 169 -15.65 3.47 -4.24
C SER A 169 -14.16 3.77 -4.33
N CYS A 170 -13.72 5.03 -4.33
CA CYS A 170 -12.31 5.39 -4.33
C CYS A 170 -11.56 4.83 -3.10
N TYR A 171 -12.09 5.03 -1.91
CA TYR A 171 -11.48 4.52 -0.68
C TYR A 171 -11.51 3.00 -0.63
N TYR A 172 -12.67 2.39 -0.88
CA TYR A 172 -12.86 0.95 -0.82
C TYR A 172 -11.94 0.21 -1.80
N LYS A 173 -11.94 0.61 -3.09
CA LYS A 173 -11.10 -0.02 -4.12
C LYS A 173 -9.61 0.20 -3.90
N SER A 174 -9.22 1.33 -3.33
CA SER A 174 -7.82 1.55 -2.94
C SER A 174 -7.38 0.59 -1.84
N LEU A 175 -8.24 0.29 -0.86
CA LEU A 175 -7.97 -0.67 0.20
C LEU A 175 -7.99 -2.12 -0.32
N GLU A 176 -8.92 -2.48 -1.22
CA GLU A 176 -8.92 -3.79 -1.87
C GLU A 176 -7.62 -4.02 -2.67
N LEU A 177 -7.21 -3.01 -3.44
CA LEU A 177 -5.98 -3.07 -4.20
C LEU A 177 -4.74 -3.13 -3.28
N ALA A 178 -4.76 -2.41 -2.16
CA ALA A 178 -3.72 -2.51 -1.14
C ALA A 178 -3.63 -3.94 -0.57
N LYS A 179 -4.78 -4.57 -0.30
CA LYS A 179 -4.84 -5.96 0.18
C LYS A 179 -4.31 -6.95 -0.86
N GLU A 180 -4.61 -6.76 -2.14
CA GLU A 180 -4.11 -7.59 -3.24
C GLU A 180 -2.58 -7.57 -3.34
N TYR A 181 -1.96 -6.44 -3.00
CA TYR A 181 -0.51 -6.23 -3.02
C TYR A 181 0.19 -6.44 -1.66
N ASP A 182 -0.50 -7.02 -0.67
CA ASP A 182 0.03 -7.27 0.69
C ASP A 182 0.58 -5.99 1.35
N ILE A 183 -0.15 -4.87 1.19
CA ILE A 183 0.15 -3.56 1.76
C ILE A 183 -0.53 -3.44 3.12
N HIS A 184 0.22 -3.12 4.17
CA HIS A 184 -0.27 -3.02 5.54
C HIS A 184 -0.23 -1.60 6.12
N THR A 185 0.45 -0.67 5.43
CA THR A 185 0.47 0.75 5.79
C THR A 185 0.12 1.59 4.57
N ILE A 186 -1.01 2.31 4.63
CA ILE A 186 -1.51 3.12 3.51
C ILE A 186 -1.84 4.54 3.95
N ALA A 187 -1.40 5.53 3.18
CA ALA A 187 -1.71 6.93 3.46
C ALA A 187 -2.66 7.51 2.40
N PHE A 188 -3.73 8.15 2.83
CA PHE A 188 -4.73 8.79 1.99
C PHE A 188 -4.69 10.30 2.11
N PRO A 189 -4.77 11.05 0.99
CA PRO A 189 -5.14 12.46 1.01
C PRO A 189 -6.66 12.59 1.14
N ALA A 190 -7.16 13.80 1.39
CA ALA A 190 -8.59 14.09 1.33
C ALA A 190 -9.09 14.12 -0.13
N ILE A 191 -9.53 12.97 -0.65
CA ILE A 191 -9.94 12.80 -2.05
C ILE A 191 -11.09 13.75 -2.39
N SER A 192 -11.04 14.40 -3.57
CA SER A 192 -12.03 15.33 -4.14
C SER A 192 -12.20 16.66 -3.40
N THR A 193 -11.56 16.91 -2.25
CA THR A 193 -11.81 18.13 -1.45
C THR A 193 -11.06 19.38 -1.94
N GLY A 194 -10.13 19.23 -2.87
CA GLY A 194 -9.42 20.33 -3.52
C GLY A 194 -10.18 20.90 -4.73
N ALA A 195 -9.58 20.84 -5.91
CA ALA A 195 -10.15 21.36 -7.15
C ALA A 195 -11.51 20.76 -7.52
N TYR A 196 -11.83 19.56 -7.05
CA TYR A 196 -13.12 18.88 -7.31
C TYR A 196 -14.24 19.32 -6.35
N GLY A 197 -13.95 20.17 -5.37
CA GLY A 197 -14.90 20.95 -4.59
C GLY A 197 -15.80 20.16 -3.64
N TYR A 198 -15.48 18.93 -3.28
CA TYR A 198 -16.27 18.16 -2.32
C TYR A 198 -16.17 18.84 -0.94
N PRO A 199 -17.30 19.10 -0.23
CA PRO A 199 -17.27 19.68 1.11
C PRO A 199 -16.48 18.79 2.08
N ILE A 200 -15.51 19.37 2.79
CA ILE A 200 -14.55 18.63 3.62
C ILE A 200 -15.26 17.74 4.65
N ASN A 201 -16.25 18.26 5.36
CA ASN A 201 -16.95 17.49 6.40
C ASN A 201 -17.72 16.30 5.81
N GLU A 202 -18.41 16.49 4.68
CA GLU A 202 -19.11 15.40 4.00
C GLU A 202 -18.14 14.34 3.49
N ALA A 203 -17.04 14.78 2.87
CA ALA A 203 -15.98 13.89 2.39
C ALA A 203 -15.32 13.10 3.55
N ALA A 204 -15.09 13.75 4.70
CA ALA A 204 -14.50 13.11 5.87
C ALA A 204 -15.41 11.99 6.42
N VAL A 205 -16.73 12.24 6.54
CA VAL A 205 -17.70 11.21 6.95
C VAL A 205 -17.66 10.02 6.01
N ILE A 206 -17.67 10.26 4.69
CA ILE A 206 -17.63 9.20 3.68
C ILE A 206 -16.31 8.41 3.75
N ALA A 207 -15.19 9.10 3.86
CA ALA A 207 -13.88 8.49 3.97
C ALA A 207 -13.78 7.57 5.20
N LEU A 208 -14.02 8.13 6.39
CA LEU A 208 -13.87 7.41 7.65
C LEU A 208 -14.86 6.25 7.79
N SER A 209 -16.13 6.44 7.40
CA SER A 209 -17.10 5.35 7.43
C SER A 209 -16.75 4.22 6.46
N THR A 210 -16.24 4.54 5.27
CA THR A 210 -15.83 3.52 4.28
C THR A 210 -14.60 2.75 4.76
N ILE A 211 -13.59 3.45 5.29
CA ILE A 211 -12.38 2.82 5.82
C ILE A 211 -12.72 1.95 7.03
N ALA A 212 -13.51 2.45 7.98
CA ALA A 212 -13.92 1.69 9.17
C ALA A 212 -14.72 0.43 8.78
N THR A 213 -15.62 0.53 7.80
CA THR A 213 -16.35 -0.63 7.27
C THR A 213 -15.37 -1.66 6.70
N TRP A 214 -14.44 -1.25 5.84
CA TRP A 214 -13.47 -2.16 5.26
C TRP A 214 -12.58 -2.83 6.32
N LEU A 215 -12.11 -2.08 7.33
CA LEU A 215 -11.31 -2.63 8.43
C LEU A 215 -12.12 -3.66 9.24
N SER A 216 -13.41 -3.42 9.46
CA SER A 216 -14.29 -4.36 10.16
C SER A 216 -14.57 -5.63 9.35
N GLU A 217 -14.60 -5.54 8.02
CA GLU A 217 -14.72 -6.68 7.10
C GLU A 217 -13.42 -7.48 6.99
N ASN A 218 -12.27 -6.90 7.40
CA ASN A 218 -10.94 -7.50 7.32
C ASN A 218 -10.21 -7.46 8.67
N PRO A 219 -10.78 -8.02 9.76
CA PRO A 219 -10.27 -7.83 11.13
C PRO A 219 -8.85 -8.36 11.34
N ASP A 220 -8.49 -9.44 10.65
CA ASP A 220 -7.21 -10.12 10.82
C ASP A 220 -6.15 -9.70 9.79
N TYR A 221 -6.48 -8.72 8.92
CA TYR A 221 -5.55 -8.32 7.87
C TYR A 221 -4.37 -7.52 8.43
N GLY A 222 -4.61 -6.65 9.42
CA GLY A 222 -3.60 -5.76 9.98
C GLY A 222 -3.26 -4.60 9.02
N MET A 223 -4.09 -3.55 9.03
CA MET A 223 -3.94 -2.36 8.17
C MET A 223 -3.87 -1.08 9.02
N ALA A 224 -2.78 -0.36 8.93
CA ALA A 224 -2.69 1.02 9.41
C ALA A 224 -3.05 1.98 8.27
N VAL A 225 -4.13 2.72 8.45
CA VAL A 225 -4.58 3.75 7.51
C VAL A 225 -4.23 5.13 8.07
N ILE A 226 -3.50 5.94 7.31
CA ILE A 226 -3.10 7.30 7.70
C ILE A 226 -3.85 8.29 6.83
N MET A 227 -4.72 9.10 7.44
CA MET A 227 -5.36 10.23 6.77
C MET A 227 -4.44 11.44 6.84
N VAL A 228 -3.87 11.83 5.71
CA VAL A 228 -2.93 12.96 5.62
C VAL A 228 -3.68 14.23 5.32
N CYS A 229 -3.62 15.16 6.27
CA CYS A 229 -4.24 16.46 6.19
C CYS A 229 -3.21 17.51 5.80
N TYR A 230 -3.50 18.30 4.77
CA TYR A 230 -2.59 19.34 4.29
C TYR A 230 -2.54 20.57 5.23
N ASP A 231 -3.66 20.85 5.91
CA ASP A 231 -3.77 21.96 6.85
C ASP A 231 -4.53 21.57 8.13
N GLN A 232 -4.40 22.44 9.15
CA GLN A 232 -5.03 22.20 10.46
C GLN A 232 -6.56 22.16 10.37
N LYS A 233 -7.18 22.96 9.51
CA LYS A 233 -8.63 22.99 9.33
C LYS A 233 -9.15 21.63 8.84
N MET A 234 -8.44 21.00 7.93
CA MET A 234 -8.77 19.66 7.44
C MET A 234 -8.60 18.63 8.55
N LEU A 235 -7.50 18.68 9.29
CA LEU A 235 -7.26 17.80 10.43
C LEU A 235 -8.37 17.89 11.47
N ASP A 236 -8.75 19.13 11.87
CA ASP A 236 -9.82 19.37 12.82
C ASP A 236 -11.17 18.82 12.33
N SER A 237 -11.42 18.86 11.01
CA SER A 237 -12.64 18.32 10.42
C SER A 237 -12.70 16.80 10.50
N TYR A 238 -11.60 16.11 10.20
CA TYR A 238 -11.50 14.65 10.29
C TYR A 238 -11.57 14.16 11.74
N GLN A 239 -10.89 14.83 12.68
CA GLN A 239 -10.91 14.48 14.10
C GLN A 239 -12.33 14.63 14.69
N ARG A 240 -13.03 15.71 14.37
CA ARG A 240 -14.41 15.94 14.82
C ARG A 240 -15.36 14.84 14.34
N VAL A 241 -15.24 14.43 13.07
CA VAL A 241 -16.07 13.34 12.52
C VAL A 241 -15.80 12.03 13.25
N LEU A 242 -14.53 11.73 13.58
CA LEU A 242 -14.19 10.51 14.33
C LEU A 242 -14.79 10.53 15.74
N ASP A 243 -14.70 11.67 16.44
CA ASP A 243 -15.28 11.85 17.79
C ASP A 243 -16.80 11.66 17.77
N ASP A 244 -17.48 12.20 16.75
CA ASP A 244 -18.95 12.05 16.60
C ASP A 244 -19.36 10.58 16.35
N VAL A 245 -18.54 9.78 15.68
CA VAL A 245 -18.79 8.35 15.45
C VAL A 245 -18.59 7.51 16.72
N HIS A 246 -17.64 7.89 17.59
CA HIS A 246 -17.38 7.16 18.84
C HIS A 246 -18.43 7.46 19.94
N HIS A 247 -19.25 8.50 19.79
CA HIS A 247 -20.27 8.88 20.75
C HIS A 247 -21.71 8.44 20.37
N GLN A 248 -21.89 7.71 19.27
CA GLN A 248 -23.13 7.05 18.85
C GLN A 248 -23.09 5.54 19.10
#